data_0750ac56977a9cf541cde328aa139967
#
_entry.id   0750ac56977a9cf541cde328aa139967
#
_cell.length_a   1.000
_cell.length_b   1.000
_cell.length_c   1.000
_cell.angle_alpha   90.00
_cell.angle_beta   90.00
_cell.angle_gamma   90.00
#
_symmetry.space_group_name_H-M   'P 1'
#
loop_
_entity.id
_entity.type
_entity.pdbx_description
1 polymer ?
#
loop_
_entity_poly.entity_id
_entity_poly.type
_entity_poly.pdbx_seq_one_letter_code
_entity_poly.pdbx_strand_id
1 'polypeptide(L)'
;TSTQVPFHARRILAPVLGLPIKRIRVIKPRIGGGFGNKQEVLIEDICAHLTIATGRPVKMEYTREEQFLASTSRHPMRVTMRTGVMADGRIVANEMRVLSDTGAYGNHALTVTGNTGHKAMSLYPANKGADAQSNIRFVADVVYTNTPTAGAYRGYGVPQGFYPLECHMERIARSLGLDPLGFRLMNVLQAGEEHPMAKAWSEGRAAHPEMIRTNAIHECARIGAELIGWAEHPERRPASGGTQSKDHPERSGAESKGLRRGKGVALVMQGTAIPNLDMDQMAERIEATVFGADSPQNVY
;
A
#
# COMPACT_ATOMS: atom_id res chain seq x y z
N THR A 1 1.34 -19.65 -19.19
CA THR A 1 1.92 -18.34 -18.97
C THR A 1 2.44 -18.16 -17.55
N SER A 2 3.39 -17.24 -17.38
CA SER A 2 3.97 -16.82 -16.09
C SER A 2 3.09 -15.75 -15.44
N THR A 3 1.90 -16.13 -15.00
CA THR A 3 0.92 -15.22 -14.39
C THR A 3 0.67 -15.53 -12.91
N GLN A 4 0.33 -14.53 -12.10
CA GLN A 4 -0.16 -14.71 -10.73
C GLN A 4 -1.66 -15.06 -10.72
N VAL A 5 -2.40 -14.73 -11.78
CA VAL A 5 -3.86 -14.70 -11.82
C VAL A 5 -4.43 -15.44 -13.06
N PRO A 6 -4.26 -16.75 -13.18
CA PRO A 6 -4.64 -17.49 -14.39
C PRO A 6 -6.14 -17.39 -14.74
N PHE A 7 -7.01 -17.32 -13.73
CA PHE A 7 -8.45 -17.16 -13.97
C PHE A 7 -8.79 -15.76 -14.48
N HIS A 8 -8.12 -14.72 -13.98
CA HIS A 8 -8.27 -13.35 -14.44
C HIS A 8 -7.78 -13.20 -15.90
N ALA A 9 -6.59 -13.73 -16.21
CA ALA A 9 -6.07 -13.76 -17.58
C ALA A 9 -7.05 -14.45 -18.54
N ARG A 10 -7.60 -15.60 -18.16
CA ARG A 10 -8.62 -16.31 -18.94
C ARG A 10 -9.84 -15.44 -19.21
N ARG A 11 -10.33 -14.72 -18.20
CA ARG A 11 -11.51 -13.86 -18.29
C ARG A 11 -11.27 -12.66 -19.21
N ILE A 12 -10.10 -12.06 -19.15
CA ILE A 12 -9.73 -10.92 -20.02
C ILE A 12 -9.52 -11.37 -21.45
N LEU A 13 -8.85 -12.50 -21.67
CA LEU A 13 -8.59 -13.01 -23.02
C LEU A 13 -9.86 -13.37 -23.80
N ALA A 14 -10.93 -13.78 -23.13
CA ALA A 14 -12.15 -14.19 -23.79
C ALA A 14 -12.76 -13.07 -24.67
N PRO A 15 -13.08 -11.88 -24.16
CA PRO A 15 -13.60 -10.79 -24.99
C PRO A 15 -12.55 -10.24 -25.96
N VAL A 16 -11.27 -10.16 -25.56
CA VAL A 16 -10.18 -9.67 -26.43
C VAL A 16 -10.03 -10.51 -27.69
N LEU A 17 -10.18 -11.83 -27.57
CA LEU A 17 -10.06 -12.77 -28.69
C LEU A 17 -11.40 -13.03 -29.39
N GLY A 18 -12.51 -12.51 -28.87
CA GLY A 18 -13.87 -12.83 -29.39
C GLY A 18 -14.24 -14.31 -29.22
N LEU A 19 -13.68 -14.99 -28.21
CA LEU A 19 -13.88 -16.42 -27.99
C LEU A 19 -14.70 -16.69 -26.72
N PRO A 20 -15.57 -17.72 -26.75
CA PRO A 20 -16.22 -18.18 -25.54
C PRO A 20 -15.18 -18.61 -24.49
N ILE A 21 -15.34 -18.19 -23.24
CA ILE A 21 -14.39 -18.45 -22.13
C ILE A 21 -14.09 -19.96 -21.97
N LYS A 22 -15.05 -20.84 -22.26
CA LYS A 22 -14.88 -22.31 -22.19
C LYS A 22 -13.87 -22.85 -23.21
N ARG A 23 -13.57 -22.09 -24.27
CA ARG A 23 -12.55 -22.48 -25.26
C ARG A 23 -11.13 -22.05 -24.89
N ILE A 24 -10.98 -21.29 -23.81
CA ILE A 24 -9.67 -20.80 -23.37
C ILE A 24 -9.24 -21.58 -22.14
N ARG A 25 -8.05 -22.14 -22.19
CA ARG A 25 -7.39 -22.78 -21.06
C ARG A 25 -6.09 -22.04 -20.76
N VAL A 26 -5.99 -21.44 -19.57
CA VAL A 26 -4.76 -20.81 -19.08
C VAL A 26 -4.08 -21.74 -18.10
N ILE A 27 -2.84 -22.09 -18.39
CA ILE A 27 -2.01 -22.94 -17.54
C ILE A 27 -0.93 -22.07 -16.91
N LYS A 28 -0.93 -22.05 -15.57
CA LYS A 28 0.11 -21.42 -14.77
C LYS A 28 1.08 -22.49 -14.30
N PRO A 29 2.30 -22.55 -14.83
CA PRO A 29 3.35 -23.40 -14.27
C PRO A 29 3.83 -22.84 -12.93
N ARG A 30 4.75 -23.52 -12.27
CA ARG A 30 5.46 -22.97 -11.12
C ARG A 30 6.27 -21.74 -11.58
N ILE A 31 6.12 -20.60 -10.88
CA ILE A 31 6.82 -19.35 -11.18
C ILE A 31 7.73 -18.98 -10.00
N GLY A 32 8.86 -18.33 -10.30
CA GLY A 32 9.84 -17.90 -9.30
C GLY A 32 9.49 -16.59 -8.58
N GLY A 33 8.25 -16.13 -8.70
CA GLY A 33 7.73 -14.89 -8.13
C GLY A 33 7.07 -14.02 -9.17
N GLY A 34 6.25 -13.07 -8.73
CA GLY A 34 5.55 -12.12 -9.61
C GLY A 34 5.53 -10.71 -9.04
N PHE A 35 5.51 -10.59 -7.71
CA PHE A 35 5.59 -9.34 -6.95
C PHE A 35 4.59 -8.27 -7.39
N GLY A 36 3.45 -8.69 -7.93
CA GLY A 36 2.41 -7.83 -8.51
C GLY A 36 2.52 -7.66 -10.03
N ASN A 37 3.71 -7.59 -10.60
CA ASN A 37 3.89 -7.30 -12.02
C ASN A 37 3.31 -8.39 -12.95
N LYS A 38 3.11 -9.61 -12.46
CA LYS A 38 2.47 -10.71 -13.20
C LYS A 38 0.98 -10.85 -12.90
N GLN A 39 0.31 -9.79 -12.44
CA GLN A 39 -1.14 -9.73 -12.29
C GLN A 39 -1.85 -9.21 -13.55
N GLU A 40 -1.10 -8.61 -14.45
CA GLU A 40 -1.60 -8.09 -15.71
C GLU A 40 -1.57 -9.16 -16.82
N VAL A 41 -2.35 -8.91 -17.87
CA VAL A 41 -2.18 -9.57 -19.18
C VAL A 41 -1.22 -8.69 -19.98
N LEU A 42 0.01 -9.16 -20.19
CA LEU A 42 1.07 -8.37 -20.81
C LEU A 42 1.41 -8.83 -22.24
N ILE A 43 1.45 -10.13 -22.45
CA ILE A 43 1.86 -10.74 -23.73
C ILE A 43 0.97 -11.90 -24.15
N GLU A 44 0.05 -12.32 -23.28
CA GLU A 44 -0.81 -13.48 -23.51
C GLU A 44 -1.75 -13.26 -24.68
N ASP A 45 -2.33 -12.07 -24.80
CA ASP A 45 -3.20 -11.67 -25.91
C ASP A 45 -2.44 -11.61 -27.24
N ILE A 46 -1.22 -11.08 -27.24
CA ILE A 46 -0.36 -11.02 -28.44
C ILE A 46 -0.04 -12.43 -28.91
N CYS A 47 0.41 -13.33 -28.02
CA CYS A 47 0.66 -14.73 -28.36
C CYS A 47 -0.58 -15.44 -28.90
N ALA A 48 -1.74 -15.18 -28.31
CA ALA A 48 -2.99 -15.79 -28.73
C ALA A 48 -3.44 -15.31 -30.11
N HIS A 49 -3.39 -14.00 -30.38
CA HIS A 49 -3.71 -13.43 -31.69
C HIS A 49 -2.77 -13.96 -32.78
N LEU A 50 -1.47 -14.00 -32.51
CA LEU A 50 -0.49 -14.55 -33.45
C LEU A 50 -0.71 -16.05 -33.71
N THR A 51 -1.08 -16.81 -32.67
CA THR A 51 -1.42 -18.23 -32.82
C THR A 51 -2.67 -18.41 -33.70
N ILE A 52 -3.71 -17.60 -33.55
CA ILE A 52 -4.90 -17.63 -34.36
C ILE A 52 -4.56 -17.25 -35.82
N ALA A 53 -3.79 -16.20 -36.04
CA ALA A 53 -3.43 -15.70 -37.35
C ALA A 53 -2.51 -16.66 -38.12
N THR A 54 -1.62 -17.33 -37.46
CA THR A 54 -0.62 -18.22 -38.12
C THR A 54 -1.03 -19.68 -38.15
N GLY A 55 -2.00 -20.08 -37.32
CA GLY A 55 -2.35 -21.49 -37.10
C GLY A 55 -1.24 -22.32 -36.43
N ARG A 56 -0.23 -21.67 -35.81
CA ARG A 56 0.94 -22.31 -35.20
C ARG A 56 1.11 -21.89 -33.76
N PRO A 57 1.72 -22.73 -32.91
CA PRO A 57 2.10 -22.33 -31.55
C PRO A 57 3.05 -21.14 -31.56
N VAL A 58 2.79 -20.14 -30.71
CA VAL A 58 3.63 -18.95 -30.55
C VAL A 58 4.15 -18.87 -29.13
N LYS A 59 5.44 -18.62 -28.97
CA LYS A 59 6.10 -18.33 -27.71
C LYS A 59 6.67 -16.91 -27.76
N MET A 60 6.44 -16.15 -26.69
CA MET A 60 7.01 -14.82 -26.49
C MET A 60 7.61 -14.72 -25.09
N GLU A 61 8.73 -14.06 -24.99
CA GLU A 61 9.42 -13.80 -23.73
C GLU A 61 10.11 -12.44 -23.85
N TYR A 62 9.87 -11.55 -22.89
CA TYR A 62 10.58 -10.27 -22.85
C TYR A 62 12.06 -10.45 -22.49
N THR A 63 12.92 -9.74 -23.21
CA THR A 63 14.26 -9.47 -22.73
C THR A 63 14.23 -8.59 -21.49
N ARG A 64 15.33 -8.44 -20.80
CA ARG A 64 15.42 -7.53 -19.64
C ARG A 64 15.09 -6.08 -20.01
N GLU A 65 15.55 -5.63 -21.16
CA GLU A 65 15.28 -4.28 -21.67
C GLU A 65 13.80 -4.09 -21.99
N GLU A 66 13.21 -5.00 -22.74
CA GLU A 66 11.78 -4.96 -23.07
C GLU A 66 10.91 -5.01 -21.80
N GLN A 67 11.31 -5.76 -20.77
CA GLN A 67 10.60 -5.79 -19.51
C GLN A 67 10.57 -4.43 -18.81
N PHE A 68 11.67 -3.66 -18.87
CA PHE A 68 11.69 -2.30 -18.32
C PHE A 68 10.84 -1.31 -19.13
N LEU A 69 10.74 -1.51 -20.43
CA LEU A 69 9.99 -0.62 -21.33
C LEU A 69 8.50 -0.94 -21.42
N ALA A 70 8.13 -2.21 -21.37
CA ALA A 70 6.79 -2.68 -21.73
C ALA A 70 6.00 -3.30 -20.56
N SER A 71 6.63 -3.62 -19.44
CA SER A 71 5.90 -4.12 -18.28
C SER A 71 5.41 -2.99 -17.37
N THR A 72 4.36 -3.28 -16.58
CA THR A 72 3.81 -2.32 -15.65
C THR A 72 4.74 -2.08 -14.47
N SER A 73 4.64 -0.90 -13.87
CA SER A 73 5.45 -0.48 -12.73
C SER A 73 4.56 0.15 -11.64
N ARG A 74 5.18 0.65 -10.58
CA ARG A 74 4.50 1.32 -9.48
C ARG A 74 3.86 2.64 -9.95
N HIS A 75 2.63 2.93 -9.50
CA HIS A 75 1.97 4.21 -9.76
C HIS A 75 2.75 5.35 -9.12
N PRO A 76 3.21 6.35 -9.88
CA PRO A 76 3.73 7.58 -9.32
C PRO A 76 2.62 8.33 -8.58
N MET A 77 2.94 8.89 -7.42
CA MET A 77 1.95 9.60 -6.61
C MET A 77 2.53 10.88 -6.02
N ARG A 78 1.72 11.93 -6.01
CA ARG A 78 1.94 13.12 -5.19
C ARG A 78 1.03 13.04 -3.98
N VAL A 79 1.60 13.03 -2.78
CA VAL A 79 0.85 12.92 -1.53
C VAL A 79 1.02 14.20 -0.72
N THR A 80 -0.11 14.78 -0.31
CA THR A 80 -0.16 15.93 0.60
C THR A 80 -0.84 15.52 1.88
N MET A 81 -0.21 15.80 3.02
CA MET A 81 -0.75 15.47 4.32
C MET A 81 -0.96 16.70 5.19
N ARG A 82 -2.03 16.68 5.98
CA ARG A 82 -2.33 17.66 7.02
C ARG A 82 -2.79 16.90 8.26
N THR A 83 -2.20 17.21 9.41
CA THR A 83 -2.52 16.53 10.66
C THR A 83 -2.70 17.57 11.77
N GLY A 84 -3.82 17.50 12.47
CA GLY A 84 -4.07 18.23 13.70
C GLY A 84 -3.49 17.44 14.88
N VAL A 85 -2.67 18.11 15.68
CA VAL A 85 -1.99 17.49 16.82
C VAL A 85 -2.11 18.42 18.02
N MET A 86 -2.41 17.86 19.18
CA MET A 86 -2.42 18.58 20.45
C MET A 86 -0.98 18.84 20.92
N ALA A 87 -0.79 19.76 21.85
CA ALA A 87 0.55 20.07 22.42
C ALA A 87 1.20 18.87 23.10
N ASP A 88 0.41 17.92 23.59
CA ASP A 88 0.90 16.68 24.20
C ASP A 88 1.27 15.59 23.17
N GLY A 89 1.07 15.84 21.88
CA GLY A 89 1.40 14.92 20.80
C GLY A 89 0.24 14.03 20.33
N ARG A 90 -0.95 14.12 20.90
CA ARG A 90 -2.11 13.33 20.43
C ARG A 90 -2.63 13.83 19.09
N ILE A 91 -2.81 12.91 18.13
CA ILE A 91 -3.41 13.21 16.81
C ILE A 91 -4.92 13.30 16.96
N VAL A 92 -5.50 14.42 16.52
CA VAL A 92 -6.95 14.69 16.61
C VAL A 92 -7.64 14.81 15.26
N ALA A 93 -6.90 15.03 14.19
CA ALA A 93 -7.43 15.04 12.81
C ALA A 93 -6.33 14.64 11.83
N ASN A 94 -6.69 13.97 10.74
CA ASN A 94 -5.74 13.54 9.74
C ASN A 94 -6.35 13.60 8.33
N GLU A 95 -5.68 14.30 7.42
CA GLU A 95 -6.08 14.41 6.02
C GLU A 95 -4.92 13.95 5.13
N MET A 96 -5.26 13.10 4.15
CA MET A 96 -4.35 12.72 3.07
C MET A 96 -5.02 13.01 1.72
N ARG A 97 -4.32 13.75 0.87
CA ARG A 97 -4.70 13.97 -0.53
C ARG A 97 -3.67 13.34 -1.45
N VAL A 98 -4.14 12.56 -2.41
CA VAL A 98 -3.31 11.84 -3.36
C VAL A 98 -3.67 12.23 -4.78
N LEU A 99 -2.68 12.59 -5.56
CA LEU A 99 -2.77 12.62 -7.03
C LEU A 99 -1.96 11.45 -7.56
N SER A 100 -2.63 10.48 -8.17
CA SER A 100 -2.03 9.25 -8.68
C SER A 100 -1.99 9.25 -10.20
N ASP A 101 -0.82 9.00 -10.77
CA ASP A 101 -0.65 8.81 -12.21
C ASP A 101 -0.82 7.32 -12.55
N THR A 102 -1.74 7.02 -13.47
CA THR A 102 -1.95 5.65 -13.95
C THR A 102 -1.27 5.37 -15.29
N GLY A 103 -0.64 6.37 -15.90
CA GLY A 103 -0.14 6.29 -17.26
C GLY A 103 -1.27 6.29 -18.30
N ALA A 104 -1.03 5.67 -19.43
CA ALA A 104 -1.97 5.72 -20.57
C ALA A 104 -3.26 4.93 -20.34
N TYR A 105 -3.29 3.97 -19.44
CA TYR A 105 -4.44 3.11 -19.15
C TYR A 105 -4.67 2.92 -17.66
N GLY A 106 -5.93 2.75 -17.26
CA GLY A 106 -6.37 2.75 -15.86
C GLY A 106 -6.15 1.44 -15.08
N ASN A 107 -5.05 0.75 -15.31
CA ASN A 107 -4.78 -0.57 -14.77
C ASN A 107 -4.49 -0.54 -13.26
N HIS A 108 -5.24 -1.27 -12.44
CA HIS A 108 -5.18 -1.31 -10.97
C HIS A 108 -5.21 0.06 -10.25
N ALA A 109 -5.39 1.16 -10.98
CA ALA A 109 -5.18 2.50 -10.48
C ALA A 109 -6.05 2.87 -9.28
N LEU A 110 -7.36 2.61 -9.36
CA LEU A 110 -8.29 2.93 -8.28
C LEU A 110 -8.00 2.12 -7.00
N THR A 111 -7.76 0.81 -7.16
CA THR A 111 -7.50 -0.07 -6.02
C THR A 111 -6.15 0.17 -5.38
N VAL A 112 -5.10 0.44 -6.16
CA VAL A 112 -3.77 0.83 -5.64
C VAL A 112 -3.86 2.15 -4.89
N THR A 113 -4.55 3.15 -5.46
CA THR A 113 -4.71 4.46 -4.84
C THR A 113 -5.58 4.40 -3.58
N GLY A 114 -6.68 3.65 -3.61
CA GLY A 114 -7.51 3.40 -2.43
C GLY A 114 -6.71 2.74 -1.31
N ASN A 115 -5.94 1.71 -1.64
CA ASN A 115 -5.11 1.01 -0.66
C ASN A 115 -4.00 1.90 -0.05
N THR A 116 -3.48 2.87 -0.82
CA THR A 116 -2.55 3.89 -0.32
C THR A 116 -3.15 4.64 0.88
N GLY A 117 -4.39 5.13 0.75
CA GLY A 117 -5.07 5.85 1.82
C GLY A 117 -5.51 4.95 2.96
N HIS A 118 -6.20 3.88 2.65
CA HIS A 118 -6.76 2.98 3.66
C HIS A 118 -5.72 2.45 4.63
N LYS A 119 -4.58 1.99 4.13
CA LYS A 119 -3.54 1.42 4.98
C LYS A 119 -2.78 2.50 5.76
N ALA A 120 -2.37 3.57 5.11
CA ALA A 120 -1.62 4.63 5.76
C ALA A 120 -2.45 5.35 6.83
N MET A 121 -3.68 5.75 6.50
CA MET A 121 -4.54 6.51 7.42
C MET A 121 -5.03 5.68 8.62
N SER A 122 -4.98 4.36 8.51
CA SER A 122 -5.38 3.46 9.60
C SER A 122 -4.32 3.29 10.67
N LEU A 123 -3.04 3.54 10.35
CA LEU A 123 -1.96 3.28 11.30
C LEU A 123 -2.01 4.22 12.52
N TYR A 124 -2.33 5.49 12.28
CA TYR A 124 -2.44 6.52 13.31
C TYR A 124 -3.85 7.09 13.34
N PRO A 125 -4.79 6.44 14.06
CA PRO A 125 -6.16 6.91 14.17
C PRO A 125 -6.22 8.32 14.75
N ALA A 126 -7.05 9.17 14.18
CA ALA A 126 -7.34 10.46 14.76
C ALA A 126 -8.33 10.32 15.92
N ASN A 127 -8.15 11.12 16.98
CA ASN A 127 -9.07 11.20 18.10
C ASN A 127 -9.33 9.84 18.78
N LYS A 128 -8.26 9.13 19.14
CA LYS A 128 -8.33 7.84 19.85
C LYS A 128 -9.26 7.90 21.07
N GLY A 129 -10.07 6.89 21.23
CA GLY A 129 -10.94 6.69 22.39
C GLY A 129 -12.33 7.35 22.31
N ALA A 130 -12.59 8.17 21.27
CA ALA A 130 -13.92 8.70 20.99
C ALA A 130 -14.47 8.08 19.70
N ASP A 131 -14.78 8.86 18.68
CA ASP A 131 -15.07 8.37 17.34
C ASP A 131 -13.82 8.49 16.44
N ALA A 132 -13.00 7.48 16.44
CA ALA A 132 -11.73 7.44 15.71
C ALA A 132 -11.85 7.62 14.18
N GLN A 133 -13.08 7.51 13.66
CA GLN A 133 -13.37 7.63 12.23
C GLN A 133 -13.77 9.07 11.83
N SER A 134 -14.22 9.89 12.77
CA SER A 134 -14.87 11.17 12.49
C SER A 134 -13.92 12.22 11.90
N ASN A 135 -12.64 12.15 12.21
CA ASN A 135 -11.65 13.18 11.89
C ASN A 135 -10.59 12.72 10.89
N ILE A 136 -10.91 11.70 10.08
CA ILE A 136 -10.05 11.21 9.01
C ILE A 136 -10.66 11.61 7.66
N ARG A 137 -9.86 12.21 6.78
CA ARG A 137 -10.24 12.54 5.42
C ARG A 137 -9.22 12.02 4.43
N PHE A 138 -9.67 11.18 3.50
CA PHE A 138 -8.89 10.73 2.37
C PHE A 138 -9.54 11.20 1.06
N VAL A 139 -8.76 11.89 0.23
CA VAL A 139 -9.20 12.34 -1.11
C VAL A 139 -8.13 11.93 -2.10
N ALA A 140 -8.55 11.33 -3.20
CA ALA A 140 -7.63 10.88 -4.22
C ALA A 140 -8.19 11.14 -5.62
N ASP A 141 -7.33 11.67 -6.48
CA ASP A 141 -7.56 11.83 -7.92
C ASP A 141 -6.61 10.88 -8.66
N VAL A 142 -7.16 10.15 -9.62
CA VAL A 142 -6.40 9.27 -10.51
C VAL A 142 -6.46 9.85 -11.90
N VAL A 143 -5.31 10.12 -12.48
CA VAL A 143 -5.20 10.79 -13.79
C VAL A 143 -4.50 9.93 -14.82
N TYR A 144 -4.97 10.01 -16.05
CA TYR A 144 -4.28 9.45 -17.22
C TYR A 144 -3.18 10.40 -17.69
N THR A 145 -2.07 9.81 -18.13
CA THR A 145 -0.96 10.56 -18.73
C THR A 145 -0.38 9.79 -19.91
N ASN A 146 0.49 10.43 -20.69
CA ASN A 146 1.18 9.80 -21.83
C ASN A 146 2.46 9.05 -21.39
N THR A 147 2.44 8.45 -20.19
CA THR A 147 3.53 7.62 -19.68
C THR A 147 3.17 6.13 -19.79
N PRO A 148 4.15 5.21 -19.67
CA PRO A 148 3.86 3.78 -19.60
C PRO A 148 2.85 3.46 -18.50
N THR A 149 1.96 2.50 -18.76
CA THR A 149 0.89 2.12 -17.84
C THR A 149 1.46 1.60 -16.53
N ALA A 150 1.02 2.17 -15.43
CA ALA A 150 1.29 1.64 -14.11
C ALA A 150 0.40 0.42 -13.81
N GLY A 151 0.77 -0.38 -12.82
CA GLY A 151 0.04 -1.59 -12.45
C GLY A 151 0.31 -2.05 -11.03
N ALA A 152 -0.05 -3.28 -10.74
CA ALA A 152 0.21 -3.90 -9.47
C ALA A 152 1.71 -4.05 -9.23
N TYR A 153 2.20 -3.60 -8.09
CA TYR A 153 3.58 -3.73 -7.70
C TYR A 153 3.71 -3.95 -6.19
N ARG A 154 4.77 -4.64 -5.76
CA ARG A 154 5.01 -5.08 -4.37
C ARG A 154 4.65 -4.01 -3.34
N GLY A 155 3.73 -4.35 -2.42
CA GLY A 155 3.14 -3.43 -1.45
C GLY A 155 1.84 -2.77 -1.91
N TYR A 156 1.48 -2.80 -3.21
CA TYR A 156 0.18 -2.43 -3.79
C TYR A 156 -0.43 -1.15 -3.21
N GLY A 157 0.28 -0.04 -3.34
CA GLY A 157 -0.12 1.27 -2.81
C GLY A 157 0.43 1.58 -1.41
N VAL A 158 0.73 0.58 -0.61
CA VAL A 158 1.24 0.76 0.76
C VAL A 158 2.53 1.57 0.82
N PRO A 159 3.58 1.30 0.02
CA PRO A 159 4.79 2.10 0.06
C PRO A 159 4.57 3.58 -0.26
N GLN A 160 3.67 3.88 -1.21
CA GLN A 160 3.34 5.25 -1.58
C GLN A 160 2.62 6.02 -0.46
N GLY A 161 1.84 5.32 0.37
CA GLY A 161 1.14 5.91 1.52
C GLY A 161 2.03 6.05 2.75
N PHE A 162 2.78 5.01 3.07
CA PHE A 162 3.57 4.99 4.31
C PHE A 162 4.83 5.85 4.26
N TYR A 163 5.50 5.95 3.13
CA TYR A 163 6.67 6.81 3.02
C TYR A 163 6.35 8.28 3.38
N PRO A 164 5.38 8.94 2.74
CA PRO A 164 5.03 10.31 3.11
C PRO A 164 4.42 10.41 4.51
N LEU A 165 3.63 9.41 4.95
CA LEU A 165 3.09 9.38 6.31
C LEU A 165 4.20 9.41 7.35
N GLU A 166 5.17 8.51 7.25
CA GLU A 166 6.23 8.38 8.22
C GLU A 166 7.20 9.58 8.22
N CYS A 167 7.46 10.15 7.04
CA CYS A 167 8.18 11.43 6.94
C CYS A 167 7.40 12.58 7.60
N HIS A 168 6.08 12.58 7.49
CA HIS A 168 5.22 13.59 8.10
C HIS A 168 5.18 13.43 9.64
N MET A 169 5.03 12.20 10.14
CA MET A 169 5.09 11.90 11.57
C MET A 169 6.43 12.32 12.20
N GLU A 170 7.53 12.06 11.51
CA GLU A 170 8.85 12.50 11.94
C GLU A 170 8.94 14.03 12.08
N ARG A 171 8.42 14.78 11.09
CA ARG A 171 8.41 16.24 11.12
C ARG A 171 7.54 16.79 12.26
N ILE A 172 6.39 16.19 12.50
CA ILE A 172 5.51 16.58 13.62
C ILE A 172 6.22 16.36 14.95
N ALA A 173 6.75 15.17 15.20
CA ALA A 173 7.44 14.85 16.43
C ALA A 173 8.59 15.85 16.70
N ARG A 174 9.41 16.13 15.70
CA ARG A 174 10.51 17.10 15.81
C ARG A 174 10.00 18.52 16.08
N SER A 175 8.91 18.95 15.42
CA SER A 175 8.37 20.31 15.64
C SER A 175 7.81 20.52 17.04
N LEU A 176 7.37 19.45 17.69
CA LEU A 176 6.88 19.43 19.06
C LEU A 176 7.99 19.13 20.10
N GLY A 177 9.21 18.87 19.66
CA GLY A 177 10.30 18.46 20.56
C GLY A 177 10.10 17.07 21.19
N LEU A 178 9.27 16.22 20.59
CA LEU A 178 8.97 14.88 21.08
C LEU A 178 9.93 13.84 20.49
N ASP A 179 10.19 12.76 21.24
CA ASP A 179 10.87 11.59 20.67
C ASP A 179 10.03 10.98 19.55
N PRO A 180 10.60 10.82 18.33
CA PRO A 180 9.85 10.30 17.19
C PRO A 180 9.27 8.90 17.39
N LEU A 181 9.92 8.04 18.14
CA LEU A 181 9.41 6.72 18.48
C LEU A 181 8.26 6.83 19.47
N GLY A 182 8.46 7.59 20.56
CA GLY A 182 7.43 7.82 21.58
C GLY A 182 6.16 8.44 20.97
N PHE A 183 6.30 9.42 20.09
CA PHE A 183 5.18 10.02 19.36
C PHE A 183 4.38 9.00 18.54
N ARG A 184 5.07 8.10 17.83
CA ARG A 184 4.40 7.03 17.06
C ARG A 184 3.69 6.04 17.97
N LEU A 185 4.33 5.57 19.04
CA LEU A 185 3.76 4.59 19.96
C LEU A 185 2.54 5.14 20.71
N MET A 186 2.52 6.44 21.00
CA MET A 186 1.35 7.12 21.57
C MET A 186 0.13 7.06 20.64
N ASN A 187 0.35 7.20 19.35
CA ASN A 187 -0.71 7.39 18.37
C ASN A 187 -1.07 6.13 17.56
N VAL A 188 -0.22 5.11 17.56
CA VAL A 188 -0.45 3.91 16.74
C VAL A 188 -1.67 3.13 17.20
N LEU A 189 -2.40 2.56 16.24
CA LEU A 189 -3.53 1.68 16.46
C LEU A 189 -3.15 0.49 17.35
N GLN A 190 -4.03 0.11 18.29
CA GLN A 190 -3.77 -0.93 19.28
C GLN A 190 -4.77 -2.08 19.19
N ALA A 191 -4.42 -3.23 19.76
CA ALA A 191 -5.35 -4.32 19.94
C ALA A 191 -6.51 -3.87 20.85
N GLY A 192 -7.72 -4.27 20.50
CA GLY A 192 -8.95 -3.83 21.16
C GLY A 192 -9.56 -2.55 20.60
N GLU A 193 -8.88 -1.84 19.71
CA GLU A 193 -9.44 -0.68 19.00
C GLU A 193 -10.14 -1.12 17.70
N GLU A 194 -11.14 -0.35 17.30
CA GLU A 194 -11.82 -0.54 16.02
C GLU A 194 -10.93 -0.01 14.88
N HIS A 195 -10.91 -0.73 13.74
CA HIS A 195 -10.19 -0.27 12.56
C HIS A 195 -10.81 1.03 12.03
N PRO A 196 -10.06 2.15 11.97
CA PRO A 196 -10.63 3.48 11.73
C PRO A 196 -11.23 3.66 10.33
N MET A 197 -10.94 2.78 9.38
CA MET A 197 -11.47 2.83 8.02
C MET A 197 -12.56 1.77 7.75
N ALA A 198 -13.01 1.01 8.74
CA ALA A 198 -14.02 -0.04 8.58
C ALA A 198 -15.31 0.50 7.94
N LYS A 199 -15.78 1.65 8.40
CA LYS A 199 -16.97 2.32 7.85
C LYS A 199 -16.78 2.77 6.39
N ALA A 200 -15.62 3.28 6.04
CA ALA A 200 -15.31 3.70 4.67
C ALA A 200 -15.30 2.51 3.69
N TRP A 201 -14.84 1.36 4.14
CA TRP A 201 -14.82 0.14 3.31
C TRP A 201 -16.18 -0.52 3.13
N SER A 202 -17.16 -0.15 3.95
CA SER A 202 -18.53 -0.69 3.82
C SER A 202 -19.24 -0.22 2.55
N GLU A 203 -18.70 0.78 1.83
CA GLU A 203 -19.26 1.31 0.57
C GLU A 203 -20.76 1.68 0.69
N GLY A 204 -21.14 2.27 1.80
CA GLY A 204 -22.53 2.64 2.09
C GLY A 204 -23.43 1.50 2.61
N ARG A 205 -22.90 0.30 2.76
CA ARG A 205 -23.61 -0.81 3.44
C ARG A 205 -23.49 -0.65 4.96
N ALA A 206 -24.23 -1.47 5.71
CA ALA A 206 -24.08 -1.53 7.16
C ALA A 206 -22.62 -1.90 7.49
N ALA A 207 -21.91 -1.01 8.17
CA ALA A 207 -20.54 -1.27 8.59
C ALA A 207 -20.54 -2.33 9.69
N HIS A 208 -19.70 -3.35 9.51
CA HIS A 208 -19.38 -4.27 10.60
C HIS A 208 -18.14 -3.73 11.32
N PRO A 209 -18.17 -3.62 12.66
CA PRO A 209 -17.00 -3.22 13.43
C PRO A 209 -15.86 -4.21 13.16
N GLU A 210 -14.74 -3.71 12.68
CA GLU A 210 -13.52 -4.50 12.50
C GLU A 210 -12.57 -4.23 13.65
N MET A 211 -12.58 -5.11 14.65
CA MET A 211 -11.73 -4.98 15.83
C MET A 211 -10.32 -5.50 15.56
N ILE A 212 -9.33 -4.74 15.93
CA ILE A 212 -7.93 -5.18 15.91
C ILE A 212 -7.74 -6.20 17.03
N ARG A 213 -7.59 -7.46 16.67
CA ARG A 213 -7.48 -8.56 17.65
C ARG A 213 -6.07 -8.72 18.19
N THR A 214 -5.05 -8.52 17.35
CA THR A 214 -3.64 -8.68 17.72
C THR A 214 -2.81 -7.57 17.09
N ASN A 215 -1.83 -7.07 17.85
CA ASN A 215 -0.90 -6.06 17.37
C ASN A 215 0.42 -6.15 18.14
N ALA A 216 1.51 -6.46 17.45
CA ALA A 216 2.85 -6.57 18.04
C ALA A 216 3.72 -5.32 17.78
N ILE A 217 3.17 -4.21 17.27
CA ILE A 217 3.94 -3.03 16.87
C ILE A 217 4.74 -2.46 18.07
N HIS A 218 4.14 -2.38 19.25
CA HIS A 218 4.81 -1.91 20.46
C HIS A 218 6.00 -2.79 20.85
N GLU A 219 5.83 -4.10 20.79
CA GLU A 219 6.89 -5.06 21.10
C GLU A 219 8.01 -5.01 20.04
N CYS A 220 7.68 -5.01 18.77
CA CYS A 220 8.64 -4.86 17.67
C CYS A 220 9.42 -3.55 17.79
N ALA A 221 8.74 -2.46 18.12
CA ALA A 221 9.36 -1.15 18.29
C ALA A 221 10.32 -1.13 19.49
N ARG A 222 9.94 -1.73 20.63
CA ARG A 222 10.79 -1.84 21.82
C ARG A 222 12.06 -2.64 21.52
N ILE A 223 11.89 -3.85 20.96
CA ILE A 223 13.03 -4.71 20.62
C ILE A 223 13.94 -4.03 19.59
N GLY A 224 13.36 -3.44 18.55
CA GLY A 224 14.13 -2.70 17.54
C GLY A 224 14.90 -1.51 18.13
N ALA A 225 14.28 -0.77 19.04
CA ALA A 225 14.90 0.36 19.72
C ALA A 225 16.09 -0.07 20.59
N GLU A 226 15.94 -1.16 21.32
CA GLU A 226 17.03 -1.74 22.13
C GLU A 226 18.20 -2.17 21.22
N LEU A 227 17.92 -2.93 20.15
CA LEU A 227 18.95 -3.45 19.25
C LEU A 227 19.78 -2.36 18.57
N ILE A 228 19.18 -1.20 18.26
CA ILE A 228 19.90 -0.08 17.63
C ILE A 228 20.39 0.96 18.62
N GLY A 229 20.20 0.77 19.93
CA GLY A 229 20.55 1.72 20.97
C GLY A 229 19.82 3.06 20.80
N TRP A 230 18.51 3.05 20.62
CA TRP A 230 17.70 4.24 20.28
C TRP A 230 17.85 5.37 21.31
N ALA A 231 17.84 5.06 22.62
CA ALA A 231 17.92 6.03 23.69
C ALA A 231 19.31 6.71 23.85
N GLU A 232 20.34 6.11 23.29
CA GLU A 232 21.73 6.57 23.42
C GLU A 232 22.15 7.57 22.35
N HIS A 233 21.22 8.00 21.46
CA HIS A 233 21.56 8.92 20.37
C HIS A 233 21.64 10.36 20.87
N PRO A 234 22.77 11.06 20.67
CA PRO A 234 23.00 12.41 21.24
C PRO A 234 22.02 13.49 20.77
N GLU A 235 21.44 13.34 19.59
CA GLU A 235 20.44 14.29 19.05
C GLU A 235 19.07 14.20 19.72
N ARG A 236 18.87 13.27 20.66
CA ARG A 236 17.58 13.00 21.33
C ARG A 236 17.47 13.52 22.74
N ARG A 237 18.48 14.21 23.21
CA ARG A 237 18.34 14.95 24.49
C ARG A 237 17.30 16.05 24.24
N PRO A 238 16.25 16.16 25.08
CA PRO A 238 15.36 17.29 25.01
C PRO A 238 16.22 18.54 25.10
N ALA A 239 15.99 19.47 24.19
CA ALA A 239 16.65 20.76 24.24
C ALA A 239 16.23 21.43 25.55
N SER A 240 17.07 21.32 26.58
CA SER A 240 16.96 22.12 27.78
C SER A 240 17.20 23.56 27.36
N GLY A 241 16.12 24.31 27.19
CA GLY A 241 16.08 25.75 27.18
C GLY A 241 17.02 26.48 26.21
N GLY A 242 16.44 27.08 25.17
CA GLY A 242 16.93 28.33 24.65
C GLY A 242 17.97 28.28 23.53
N THR A 243 17.56 28.91 22.48
CA THR A 243 18.27 29.48 21.32
C THR A 243 18.18 28.69 20.01
N GLN A 244 17.45 29.32 19.10
CA GLN A 244 17.45 29.00 17.67
C GLN A 244 18.90 29.02 17.14
N SER A 245 19.44 27.88 16.76
CA SER A 245 20.60 27.86 15.91
C SER A 245 20.14 27.94 14.46
N LYS A 246 20.26 29.13 13.92
CA LYS A 246 20.41 29.39 12.50
C LYS A 246 21.80 28.87 12.15
N ASP A 247 21.89 27.67 11.62
CA ASP A 247 23.08 27.27 10.85
C ASP A 247 22.76 25.98 10.10
N HIS A 248 22.32 26.16 8.84
CA HIS A 248 22.58 25.16 7.83
C HIS A 248 24.08 25.31 7.48
N PRO A 249 24.94 24.30 7.71
CA PRO A 249 26.29 24.38 7.22
C PRO A 249 26.25 24.27 5.69
N GLU A 250 26.67 25.34 5.03
CA GLU A 250 27.04 25.36 3.64
C GLU A 250 28.01 24.20 3.36
N ARG A 251 27.82 23.55 2.23
CA ARG A 251 28.76 22.54 1.71
C ARG A 251 30.07 23.20 1.37
N SER A 252 30.97 23.35 2.33
CA SER A 252 32.37 23.59 2.08
C SER A 252 33.08 22.25 1.94
N GLY A 253 33.80 22.05 0.85
CA GLY A 253 34.63 20.87 0.64
C GLY A 253 35.74 20.79 1.70
N ALA A 254 35.55 19.91 2.65
CA ALA A 254 36.59 19.47 3.57
C ALA A 254 36.33 18.03 3.98
N GLU A 255 37.29 17.23 3.69
CA GLU A 255 37.64 15.91 4.20
C GLU A 255 36.63 15.17 5.08
N SER A 256 36.18 14.02 4.60
CA SER A 256 35.37 13.03 5.31
C SER A 256 36.12 12.49 6.55
N LYS A 257 36.04 13.17 7.65
CA LYS A 257 36.42 12.62 8.95
C LYS A 257 35.19 12.08 9.66
N GLY A 258 35.03 10.78 9.62
CA GLY A 258 34.10 10.04 10.43
C GLY A 258 32.78 9.66 9.71
N LEU A 259 32.44 8.37 9.82
CA LEU A 259 31.17 7.83 9.35
C LEU A 259 30.02 8.56 10.09
N ARG A 260 29.23 9.35 9.37
CA ARG A 260 28.00 9.92 9.94
C ARG A 260 26.98 8.79 10.09
N ARG A 261 26.64 8.47 11.33
CA ARG A 261 25.63 7.48 11.65
C ARG A 261 24.30 8.17 11.97
N GLY A 262 23.21 7.68 11.40
CA GLY A 262 21.85 8.12 11.71
C GLY A 262 21.01 6.92 12.14
N LYS A 263 20.03 7.17 13.01
CA LYS A 263 19.01 6.20 13.40
C LYS A 263 17.66 6.74 12.96
N GLY A 264 16.82 5.88 12.40
CA GLY A 264 15.48 6.22 11.99
C GLY A 264 14.48 5.12 12.39
N VAL A 265 13.22 5.49 12.49
CA VAL A 265 12.12 4.58 12.74
C VAL A 265 10.99 4.87 11.76
N ALA A 266 10.38 3.80 11.26
CA ALA A 266 9.12 3.86 10.50
C ALA A 266 8.27 2.65 10.90
N LEU A 267 6.97 2.86 11.03
CA LEU A 267 6.02 1.79 11.29
C LEU A 267 5.22 1.51 10.01
N VAL A 268 4.94 0.24 9.77
CA VAL A 268 4.18 -0.19 8.59
C VAL A 268 3.18 -1.26 9.00
N MET A 269 1.95 -1.13 8.49
CA MET A 269 0.91 -2.12 8.64
C MET A 269 0.43 -2.59 7.25
N GLN A 270 0.42 -3.88 7.02
CA GLN A 270 -0.09 -4.50 5.79
C GLN A 270 -1.19 -5.48 6.15
N GLY A 271 -2.42 -5.18 5.76
CA GLY A 271 -3.53 -6.13 5.86
C GLY A 271 -3.40 -7.23 4.80
N THR A 272 -3.60 -8.46 5.21
CA THR A 272 -3.56 -9.64 4.33
C THR A 272 -4.92 -10.24 4.08
N ALA A 273 -5.95 -9.82 4.84
CA ALA A 273 -7.34 -10.25 4.67
C ALA A 273 -8.19 -9.18 3.96
N ILE A 274 -9.30 -9.60 3.38
CA ILE A 274 -10.32 -8.69 2.87
C ILE A 274 -11.07 -8.13 4.09
N PRO A 275 -11.15 -6.81 4.26
CA PRO A 275 -11.86 -6.21 5.36
C PRO A 275 -13.35 -6.62 5.38
N ASN A 276 -13.92 -6.73 6.56
CA ASN A 276 -15.35 -6.98 6.78
C ASN A 276 -15.89 -8.32 6.27
N LEU A 277 -15.02 -9.29 6.00
CA LEU A 277 -15.46 -10.67 5.76
C LEU A 277 -15.03 -11.54 6.95
N ASP A 278 -16.01 -12.11 7.62
CA ASP A 278 -15.78 -13.24 8.52
C ASP A 278 -15.29 -14.41 7.67
N MET A 279 -14.26 -15.14 8.14
CA MET A 279 -13.72 -16.27 7.42
C MET A 279 -14.75 -17.37 7.20
N ASP A 280 -15.70 -17.53 8.14
CA ASP A 280 -16.80 -18.49 8.00
C ASP A 280 -17.82 -18.04 6.95
N GLN A 281 -18.15 -16.74 6.91
CA GLN A 281 -18.99 -16.16 5.86
C GLN A 281 -18.28 -16.18 4.48
N MET A 282 -16.95 -16.10 4.46
CA MET A 282 -16.18 -16.24 3.24
C MET A 282 -16.19 -17.69 2.75
N ALA A 283 -16.05 -18.66 3.65
CA ALA A 283 -16.17 -20.08 3.35
C ALA A 283 -17.56 -20.43 2.83
N GLU A 284 -18.62 -19.98 3.49
CA GLU A 284 -20.01 -20.16 3.03
C GLU A 284 -20.24 -19.53 1.65
N ARG A 285 -19.71 -18.34 1.38
CA ARG A 285 -19.80 -17.71 0.05
C ARG A 285 -19.03 -18.46 -1.00
N ILE A 286 -17.85 -18.97 -0.69
CA ILE A 286 -17.07 -19.81 -1.61
C ILE A 286 -17.82 -21.11 -1.87
N GLU A 287 -18.37 -21.77 -0.86
CA GLU A 287 -19.20 -22.96 -1.03
C GLU A 287 -20.45 -22.70 -1.84
N ALA A 288 -21.21 -21.65 -1.54
CA ALA A 288 -22.39 -21.26 -2.30
C ALA A 288 -22.07 -20.90 -3.75
N THR A 289 -20.89 -20.32 -4.00
CA THR A 289 -20.45 -19.91 -5.35
C THR A 289 -19.83 -21.08 -6.12
N VAL A 290 -19.15 -21.98 -5.46
CA VAL A 290 -18.47 -23.14 -6.10
C VAL A 290 -19.40 -24.32 -6.27
N PHE A 291 -20.33 -24.54 -5.36
CA PHE A 291 -21.22 -25.72 -5.29
C PHE A 291 -22.69 -25.38 -5.50
N GLY A 292 -23.11 -24.13 -5.37
CA GLY A 292 -24.47 -23.66 -5.71
C GLY A 292 -24.65 -23.52 -7.21
N ALA A 293 -25.83 -23.87 -7.71
CA ALA A 293 -26.16 -23.96 -9.12
C ALA A 293 -26.15 -22.61 -9.89
N ASP A 294 -25.91 -21.49 -9.21
CA ASP A 294 -25.99 -20.15 -9.78
C ASP A 294 -24.60 -19.54 -9.99
N SER A 295 -24.13 -19.78 -11.19
CA SER A 295 -23.10 -19.02 -11.92
C SER A 295 -21.65 -19.11 -11.41
N PRO A 296 -20.77 -19.76 -12.19
CA PRO A 296 -19.31 -19.76 -11.93
C PRO A 296 -18.63 -18.39 -12.16
N GLN A 297 -19.39 -17.32 -12.32
CA GLN A 297 -18.88 -16.00 -12.69
C GLN A 297 -18.33 -15.19 -11.51
N ASN A 298 -18.55 -15.60 -10.26
CA ASN A 298 -18.20 -14.80 -9.07
C ASN A 298 -17.10 -15.41 -8.18
N VAL A 299 -16.38 -16.41 -8.64
CA VAL A 299 -15.19 -16.91 -7.92
C VAL A 299 -14.01 -16.05 -8.29
N TYR A 300 -13.63 -15.14 -7.43
CA TYR A 300 -12.43 -14.31 -7.50
C TYR A 300 -11.26 -14.93 -6.77
#